data_6b4d97c18a790894fc54c1439b3a9aec
#
_entry.id   6b4d97c18a790894fc54c1439b3a9aec
#
_cell.length_a   1.000
_cell.length_b   1.000
_cell.length_c   1.000
_cell.angle_alpha   90.00
_cell.angle_beta   90.00
_cell.angle_gamma   90.00
#
_symmetry.space_group_name_H-M   'P 1'
#
loop_
_entity.id
_entity.type
_entity.pdbx_description
1 polymer ?
#
loop_
_entity_poly.entity_id
_entity_poly.type
_entity_poly.pdbx_seq_one_letter_code
_entity_poly.pdbx_strand_id
1 'polypeptide(L)'
;MSLSQQIEEKKKELKLLKEELSNKRSGGNSFILKKTSSNVQSFNSSPVKIRRNLTGHLGKIYGLHWAQDSTRLVSASQDGRLIVWNAKSTNKLHVIPLRSNWIMTAGFAPSGKMVASGGLGSVCSVFDITDNEDNNLRTFLELYGHTGYISCNRFLDDQQILTASGDMTCILWDINSGSKITEFADHHSDVMSLAIKPGDSNIFVSASCDGTSKLWDIRAGNCEYTFKGHQSDVNVISFFPDGNCFGTGSDDATCKLFDIRVGSEVNCYLHDEILSGVSSIGFSLSGRFLFAGYDDFCCYMWDVLKGKVVTILEGHSNKVASLGVSPDGYALCTASWDKEIKIWA
;
A
#
# COMPACT_ATOMS: atom_id res chain seq x y z
N MET A 1 10.43 45.88 8.53
CA MET A 1 10.84 44.77 7.65
C MET A 1 9.79 44.56 6.58
N SER A 2 10.20 44.44 5.33
CA SER A 2 9.25 44.09 4.26
C SER A 2 8.81 42.61 4.39
N LEU A 3 7.66 42.28 3.87
CA LEU A 3 7.13 40.91 3.89
C LEU A 3 8.14 39.90 3.29
N SER A 4 8.84 40.29 2.24
CA SER A 4 9.91 39.50 1.61
C SER A 4 11.10 39.24 2.55
N GLN A 5 11.48 40.19 3.38
CA GLN A 5 12.53 39.99 4.36
C GLN A 5 12.12 39.05 5.50
N GLN A 6 10.85 39.11 5.94
CA GLN A 6 10.31 38.19 6.94
C GLN A 6 10.23 36.75 6.39
N ILE A 7 9.84 36.56 5.13
CA ILE A 7 9.83 35.26 4.47
C ILE A 7 11.24 34.66 4.37
N GLU A 8 12.23 35.47 4.01
CA GLU A 8 13.63 35.02 3.88
C GLU A 8 14.23 34.63 5.24
N GLU A 9 13.90 35.38 6.29
CA GLU A 9 14.34 35.09 7.66
C GLU A 9 13.71 33.79 8.17
N LYS A 10 12.41 33.56 7.92
CA LYS A 10 11.73 32.31 8.27
C LYS A 10 12.22 31.11 7.47
N LYS A 11 12.60 31.28 6.22
CA LYS A 11 13.24 30.23 5.42
C LYS A 11 14.61 29.82 5.97
N LYS A 12 15.42 30.81 6.45
CA LYS A 12 16.70 30.51 7.11
C LYS A 12 16.51 29.79 8.43
N GLU A 13 15.58 30.23 9.25
CA GLU A 13 15.21 29.55 10.50
C GLU A 13 14.78 28.11 10.27
N LEU A 14 13.91 27.88 9.27
CA LEU A 14 13.46 26.54 8.87
C LEU A 14 14.63 25.66 8.42
N LYS A 15 15.59 26.20 7.68
CA LYS A 15 16.77 25.46 7.24
C LYS A 15 17.64 25.04 8.42
N LEU A 16 17.88 25.92 9.37
CA LEU A 16 18.64 25.62 10.59
C LEU A 16 17.96 24.56 11.43
N LEU A 17 16.65 24.66 11.62
CA LEU A 17 15.87 23.65 12.36
C LEU A 17 15.88 22.27 11.66
N LYS A 18 15.83 22.24 10.32
CA LYS A 18 15.98 20.99 9.55
C LYS A 18 17.38 20.36 9.71
N GLU A 19 18.44 21.19 9.74
CA GLU A 19 19.81 20.72 9.99
C GLU A 19 19.99 20.20 11.44
N GLU A 20 19.44 20.90 12.45
CA GLU A 20 19.44 20.42 13.83
C GLU A 20 18.69 19.11 14.02
N LEU A 21 17.52 18.96 13.37
CA LEU A 21 16.76 17.71 13.36
C LEU A 21 17.55 16.57 12.72
N SER A 22 18.21 16.83 11.58
CA SER A 22 19.06 15.86 10.90
C SER A 22 20.21 15.40 11.79
N ASN A 23 20.88 16.33 12.48
CA ASN A 23 21.98 16.03 13.40
C ASN A 23 21.51 15.22 14.63
N LYS A 24 20.33 15.53 15.18
CA LYS A 24 19.74 14.75 16.27
C LYS A 24 19.31 13.34 15.81
N ARG A 25 18.82 13.20 14.59
CA ARG A 25 18.47 11.91 13.99
C ARG A 25 19.69 11.02 13.75
N SER A 26 20.80 11.59 13.27
CA SER A 26 22.06 10.86 13.04
C SER A 26 22.81 10.48 14.32
N GLY A 27 22.57 11.17 15.44
CA GLY A 27 23.15 10.87 16.76
C GLY A 27 22.32 9.90 17.62
N GLY A 28 21.13 9.52 17.19
CA GLY A 28 20.27 8.56 17.88
C GLY A 28 20.74 7.13 17.65
N ASN A 29 21.13 6.43 18.72
CA ASN A 29 21.32 4.98 18.68
C ASN A 29 20.05 4.36 18.08
N SER A 30 20.19 3.52 17.04
CA SER A 30 19.09 2.75 16.47
C SER A 30 18.47 1.93 17.61
N PHE A 31 17.26 2.28 17.98
CA PHE A 31 16.50 1.58 19.02
C PHE A 31 16.10 0.24 18.42
N ILE A 32 16.86 -0.80 18.72
CA ILE A 32 16.56 -2.14 18.25
C ILE A 32 15.36 -2.63 19.04
N LEU A 33 14.18 -2.63 18.45
CA LEU A 33 12.92 -3.13 19.04
C LEU A 33 13.09 -4.51 19.70
N LYS A 34 13.93 -5.38 19.14
CA LYS A 34 14.29 -6.69 19.69
C LYS A 34 14.85 -6.62 21.11
N LYS A 35 15.60 -5.57 21.45
CA LYS A 35 16.22 -5.42 22.78
C LYS A 35 15.23 -4.95 23.83
N THR A 36 14.29 -4.10 23.47
CA THR A 36 13.22 -3.61 24.36
C THR A 36 12.07 -4.60 24.51
N SER A 37 11.85 -5.47 23.53
CA SER A 37 10.77 -6.46 23.54
C SER A 37 11.14 -7.81 24.20
N SER A 38 12.33 -7.93 24.80
CA SER A 38 12.79 -9.18 25.43
C SER A 38 11.81 -9.72 26.49
N ASN A 39 11.15 -8.83 27.23
CA ASN A 39 10.20 -9.17 28.30
C ASN A 39 8.77 -9.37 27.82
N VAL A 40 8.48 -9.18 26.51
CA VAL A 40 7.14 -9.36 25.96
C VAL A 40 6.88 -10.85 25.73
N GLN A 41 5.77 -11.36 26.26
CA GLN A 41 5.37 -12.75 26.12
C GLN A 41 5.22 -13.15 24.65
N SER A 42 5.72 -14.34 24.27
CA SER A 42 5.55 -14.91 22.95
C SER A 42 4.08 -15.20 22.70
N PHE A 43 3.61 -14.91 21.50
CA PHE A 43 2.26 -15.26 21.10
C PHE A 43 2.23 -16.77 20.77
N ASN A 44 1.38 -17.52 21.46
CA ASN A 44 1.06 -18.89 21.09
C ASN A 44 -0.08 -18.81 20.06
N SER A 45 0.23 -19.01 18.78
CA SER A 45 -0.74 -18.86 17.70
C SER A 45 -1.86 -19.90 17.78
N SER A 46 -3.10 -19.44 17.78
CA SER A 46 -4.17 -20.24 17.19
C SER A 46 -3.91 -20.32 15.68
N PRO A 47 -4.05 -21.48 15.04
CA PRO A 47 -3.77 -21.59 13.62
C PRO A 47 -4.78 -20.75 12.83
N VAL A 48 -4.30 -19.70 12.18
CA VAL A 48 -5.07 -18.95 11.18
C VAL A 48 -5.39 -19.89 10.03
N LYS A 49 -6.67 -20.02 9.65
CA LYS A 49 -7.14 -20.99 8.65
C LYS A 49 -7.86 -20.30 7.50
N ILE A 50 -7.80 -20.91 6.33
CA ILE A 50 -8.64 -20.51 5.21
C ILE A 50 -10.09 -20.71 5.59
N ARG A 51 -10.87 -19.65 5.57
CA ARG A 51 -12.31 -19.67 5.83
C ARG A 51 -13.13 -19.68 4.55
N ARG A 52 -12.66 -18.99 3.52
CA ARG A 52 -13.33 -18.86 2.23
C ARG A 52 -12.34 -18.75 1.09
N ASN A 53 -12.75 -19.26 -0.07
CA ASN A 53 -12.09 -19.03 -1.34
C ASN A 53 -13.04 -18.26 -2.26
N LEU A 54 -12.58 -17.16 -2.84
CA LEU A 54 -13.29 -16.38 -3.83
C LEU A 54 -12.71 -16.76 -5.20
N THR A 55 -13.52 -17.44 -5.99
CA THR A 55 -13.12 -17.94 -7.31
C THR A 55 -13.93 -17.26 -8.41
N GLY A 56 -13.28 -16.97 -9.55
CA GLY A 56 -14.00 -16.44 -10.69
C GLY A 56 -13.28 -15.46 -11.56
N HIS A 57 -12.03 -15.10 -11.23
CA HIS A 57 -11.08 -14.51 -12.16
C HIS A 57 -10.54 -15.58 -13.13
N LEU A 58 -10.31 -15.20 -14.38
CA LEU A 58 -9.76 -16.07 -15.41
C LEU A 58 -8.26 -15.86 -15.62
N GLY A 59 -7.71 -14.77 -15.10
CA GLY A 59 -6.31 -14.39 -15.15
C GLY A 59 -5.69 -14.19 -13.77
N LYS A 60 -4.39 -13.92 -13.74
CA LYS A 60 -3.63 -13.60 -12.52
C LYS A 60 -4.23 -12.39 -11.83
N ILE A 61 -4.36 -12.44 -10.52
CA ILE A 61 -4.81 -11.30 -9.72
C ILE A 61 -3.58 -10.53 -9.25
N TYR A 62 -3.59 -9.21 -9.44
CA TYR A 62 -2.48 -8.33 -9.09
C TYR A 62 -2.78 -7.40 -7.91
N GLY A 63 -4.01 -6.94 -7.79
CA GLY A 63 -4.42 -5.97 -6.78
C GLY A 63 -5.67 -6.39 -6.02
N LEU A 64 -5.70 -6.01 -4.76
CA LEU A 64 -6.82 -6.26 -3.84
C LEU A 64 -6.99 -5.07 -2.91
N HIS A 65 -8.22 -4.69 -2.60
CA HIS A 65 -8.50 -3.69 -1.58
C HIS A 65 -9.82 -3.97 -0.86
N TRP A 66 -9.84 -3.75 0.47
CA TRP A 66 -11.04 -3.81 1.27
C TRP A 66 -11.83 -2.50 1.20
N ALA A 67 -13.14 -2.61 1.21
CA ALA A 67 -13.99 -1.46 1.53
C ALA A 67 -13.97 -1.21 3.06
N GLN A 68 -14.24 0.03 3.46
CA GLN A 68 -14.27 0.42 4.88
C GLN A 68 -15.34 -0.32 5.70
N ASP A 69 -16.36 -0.89 5.04
CA ASP A 69 -17.42 -1.67 5.67
C ASP A 69 -16.99 -3.07 6.14
N SER A 70 -15.76 -3.49 5.86
CA SER A 70 -15.21 -4.83 6.19
C SER A 70 -16.02 -6.00 5.61
N THR A 71 -16.89 -5.72 4.64
CA THR A 71 -17.75 -6.75 4.01
C THR A 71 -17.49 -6.91 2.53
N ARG A 72 -17.00 -5.86 1.87
CA ARG A 72 -16.72 -5.86 0.43
C ARG A 72 -15.24 -5.81 0.14
N LEU A 73 -14.86 -6.49 -0.93
CA LEU A 73 -13.51 -6.53 -1.50
C LEU A 73 -13.59 -6.13 -2.97
N VAL A 74 -12.58 -5.45 -3.47
CA VAL A 74 -12.36 -5.30 -4.92
C VAL A 74 -11.05 -5.97 -5.31
N SER A 75 -11.05 -6.66 -6.43
CA SER A 75 -9.86 -7.29 -7.00
C SER A 75 -9.66 -6.91 -8.46
N ALA A 76 -8.39 -6.77 -8.83
CA ALA A 76 -7.93 -6.43 -10.17
C ALA A 76 -7.14 -7.58 -10.78
N SER A 77 -7.41 -7.92 -12.03
CA SER A 77 -6.79 -9.08 -12.68
C SER A 77 -6.34 -8.80 -14.10
N GLN A 78 -5.41 -9.63 -14.55
CA GLN A 78 -4.93 -9.71 -15.93
C GLN A 78 -6.03 -10.02 -16.94
N ASP A 79 -7.16 -10.56 -16.50
CA ASP A 79 -8.31 -10.86 -17.38
C ASP A 79 -9.08 -9.60 -17.82
N GLY A 80 -8.61 -8.40 -17.46
CA GLY A 80 -9.24 -7.13 -17.81
C GLY A 80 -10.51 -6.87 -17.01
N ARG A 81 -10.66 -7.43 -15.83
CA ARG A 81 -11.85 -7.27 -14.99
C ARG A 81 -11.50 -6.79 -13.60
N LEU A 82 -12.34 -5.89 -13.08
CA LEU A 82 -12.51 -5.68 -11.65
C LEU A 82 -13.69 -6.51 -11.17
N ILE A 83 -13.53 -7.17 -10.05
CA ILE A 83 -14.64 -7.86 -9.40
C ILE A 83 -14.78 -7.30 -7.98
N VAL A 84 -15.99 -6.88 -7.66
CA VAL A 84 -16.39 -6.52 -6.30
C VAL A 84 -17.08 -7.73 -5.68
N TRP A 85 -16.57 -8.14 -4.55
CA TRP A 85 -17.01 -9.34 -3.84
C TRP A 85 -17.68 -9.00 -2.52
N ASN A 86 -18.63 -9.81 -2.10
CA ASN A 86 -19.02 -9.91 -0.72
C ASN A 86 -18.15 -10.95 -0.02
N ALA A 87 -17.28 -10.51 0.91
CA ALA A 87 -16.34 -11.38 1.60
C ALA A 87 -17.01 -12.45 2.49
N LYS A 88 -18.23 -12.18 2.97
CA LYS A 88 -18.99 -13.10 3.85
C LYS A 88 -19.72 -14.17 3.07
N SER A 89 -20.38 -13.80 1.98
CA SER A 89 -21.20 -14.75 1.17
C SER A 89 -20.42 -15.35 0.00
N THR A 90 -19.23 -14.85 -0.32
CA THR A 90 -18.40 -15.19 -1.49
C THR A 90 -19.00 -14.81 -2.84
N ASN A 91 -20.14 -14.13 -2.85
CA ASN A 91 -20.82 -13.71 -4.07
C ASN A 91 -20.08 -12.56 -4.75
N LYS A 92 -20.11 -12.55 -6.07
CA LYS A 92 -19.74 -11.40 -6.89
C LYS A 92 -20.88 -10.41 -6.84
N LEU A 93 -20.61 -9.20 -6.37
CA LEU A 93 -21.59 -8.11 -6.37
C LEU A 93 -21.58 -7.40 -7.74
N HIS A 94 -20.37 -7.05 -8.22
CA HIS A 94 -20.19 -6.40 -9.51
C HIS A 94 -19.03 -7.06 -10.26
N VAL A 95 -19.16 -7.15 -11.58
CA VAL A 95 -18.09 -7.55 -12.50
C VAL A 95 -17.95 -6.45 -13.55
N ILE A 96 -16.88 -5.70 -13.47
CA ILE A 96 -16.65 -4.51 -14.30
C ILE A 96 -15.60 -4.88 -15.35
N PRO A 97 -16.00 -5.02 -16.64
CA PRO A 97 -15.05 -5.22 -17.71
C PRO A 97 -14.33 -3.90 -18.02
N LEU A 98 -13.03 -3.96 -18.19
CA LEU A 98 -12.18 -2.83 -18.49
C LEU A 98 -11.73 -2.88 -19.96
N ARG A 99 -11.41 -1.71 -20.52
CA ARG A 99 -10.93 -1.62 -21.90
C ARG A 99 -9.54 -2.21 -22.09
N SER A 100 -8.70 -2.13 -21.05
CA SER A 100 -7.35 -2.69 -21.04
C SER A 100 -7.31 -4.01 -20.28
N ASN A 101 -6.56 -4.96 -20.80
CA ASN A 101 -6.11 -6.11 -20.02
C ASN A 101 -4.92 -5.71 -19.14
N TRP A 102 -4.47 -6.61 -18.24
CA TRP A 102 -3.36 -6.34 -17.34
C TRP A 102 -3.64 -5.20 -16.36
N ILE A 103 -4.72 -5.37 -15.60
CA ILE A 103 -5.05 -4.46 -14.52
C ILE A 103 -4.22 -4.82 -13.29
N MET A 104 -3.48 -3.84 -12.76
CA MET A 104 -2.48 -4.05 -11.72
C MET A 104 -2.95 -3.60 -10.34
N THR A 105 -3.87 -2.65 -10.29
CA THR A 105 -4.31 -2.07 -9.02
C THR A 105 -5.81 -1.87 -8.96
N ALA A 106 -6.35 -1.97 -7.75
CA ALA A 106 -7.73 -1.63 -7.44
C ALA A 106 -7.80 -0.91 -6.09
N GLY A 107 -8.68 0.08 -5.99
CA GLY A 107 -8.93 0.84 -4.77
C GLY A 107 -10.40 1.13 -4.57
N PHE A 108 -10.87 1.07 -3.31
CA PHE A 108 -12.17 1.56 -2.89
C PHE A 108 -12.08 3.01 -2.42
N ALA A 109 -13.07 3.81 -2.75
CA ALA A 109 -13.30 5.08 -2.09
C ALA A 109 -13.79 4.87 -0.64
N PRO A 110 -13.51 5.81 0.29
CA PRO A 110 -13.92 5.67 1.69
C PRO A 110 -15.43 5.47 1.88
N SER A 111 -16.27 6.11 1.07
CA SER A 111 -17.74 5.90 1.09
C SER A 111 -18.16 4.49 0.65
N GLY A 112 -17.27 3.75 -0.02
CA GLY A 112 -17.59 2.47 -0.63
C GLY A 112 -18.54 2.55 -1.83
N LYS A 113 -18.73 3.74 -2.41
CA LYS A 113 -19.58 3.97 -3.59
C LYS A 113 -18.82 3.92 -4.90
N MET A 114 -17.52 4.16 -4.86
CA MET A 114 -16.66 4.18 -6.04
C MET A 114 -15.51 3.20 -5.90
N VAL A 115 -15.06 2.68 -7.03
CA VAL A 115 -13.83 1.91 -7.15
C VAL A 115 -12.99 2.49 -8.27
N ALA A 116 -11.67 2.43 -8.10
CA ALA A 116 -10.73 2.85 -9.14
C ALA A 116 -9.82 1.70 -9.54
N SER A 117 -9.34 1.74 -10.76
CA SER A 117 -8.38 0.77 -11.30
C SER A 117 -7.37 1.42 -12.22
N GLY A 118 -6.22 0.77 -12.35
CA GLY A 118 -5.18 1.14 -13.28
C GLY A 118 -4.32 -0.07 -13.64
N GLY A 119 -3.53 0.08 -14.69
CA GLY A 119 -2.64 -0.97 -15.18
C GLY A 119 -1.78 -0.49 -16.34
N LEU A 120 -1.45 -1.38 -17.28
CA LEU A 120 -0.55 -1.08 -18.39
C LEU A 120 -1.06 0.03 -19.33
N GLY A 121 -2.36 0.35 -19.32
CA GLY A 121 -2.94 1.39 -20.16
C GLY A 121 -2.61 2.84 -19.74
N SER A 122 -1.79 3.07 -18.72
CA SER A 122 -1.41 4.40 -18.19
C SER A 122 -2.59 5.31 -17.79
N VAL A 123 -3.80 4.77 -17.72
CA VAL A 123 -5.03 5.48 -17.40
C VAL A 123 -5.59 4.92 -16.10
N CYS A 124 -5.95 5.82 -15.17
CA CYS A 124 -6.71 5.42 -14.00
C CYS A 124 -8.20 5.64 -14.27
N SER A 125 -8.99 4.57 -14.19
CA SER A 125 -10.43 4.59 -14.42
C SER A 125 -11.17 4.50 -13.10
N VAL A 126 -12.13 5.37 -12.88
CA VAL A 126 -13.01 5.41 -11.71
C VAL A 126 -14.41 4.97 -12.13
N PHE A 127 -15.03 4.13 -11.31
CA PHE A 127 -16.35 3.56 -11.54
C PHE A 127 -17.24 3.85 -10.34
N ASP A 128 -18.45 4.29 -10.59
CA ASP A 128 -19.52 4.35 -9.59
C ASP A 128 -20.19 2.98 -9.50
N ILE A 129 -20.25 2.41 -8.30
CA ILE A 129 -20.84 1.10 -8.00
C ILE A 129 -22.09 1.22 -7.14
N THR A 130 -22.68 2.40 -7.04
CA THR A 130 -24.01 2.56 -6.43
C THR A 130 -25.03 1.82 -7.29
N ASP A 131 -25.93 1.06 -6.64
CA ASP A 131 -26.95 0.26 -7.30
C ASP A 131 -27.84 1.14 -8.20
N ASN A 132 -27.53 1.14 -9.49
CA ASN A 132 -28.44 1.64 -10.52
C ASN A 132 -29.18 0.47 -11.13
N GLU A 133 -30.49 0.58 -11.30
CA GLU A 133 -31.41 -0.46 -11.79
C GLU A 133 -30.99 -1.10 -13.13
N ASP A 134 -30.10 -0.47 -13.88
CA ASP A 134 -29.68 -0.92 -15.22
C ASP A 134 -28.49 -1.89 -15.24
N ASN A 135 -27.87 -2.27 -14.12
CA ASN A 135 -26.68 -3.14 -14.05
C ASN A 135 -25.53 -2.81 -15.04
N ASN A 136 -25.60 -1.67 -15.73
CA ASN A 136 -24.60 -1.18 -16.67
C ASN A 136 -23.66 -0.19 -15.96
N LEU A 137 -22.70 -0.74 -15.21
CA LEU A 137 -21.64 0.06 -14.61
C LEU A 137 -20.81 0.68 -15.73
N ARG A 138 -20.98 1.98 -15.91
CA ARG A 138 -20.19 2.79 -16.86
C ARG A 138 -18.98 3.36 -16.14
N THR A 139 -17.91 3.54 -16.89
CA THR A 139 -16.77 4.33 -16.42
C THR A 139 -17.30 5.71 -16.05
N PHE A 140 -17.15 6.08 -14.79
CA PHE A 140 -17.54 7.41 -14.31
C PHE A 140 -16.54 8.45 -14.82
N LEU A 141 -15.23 8.14 -14.74
CA LEU A 141 -14.17 9.04 -15.10
C LEU A 141 -12.91 8.27 -15.54
N GLU A 142 -12.20 8.79 -16.55
CA GLU A 142 -10.88 8.34 -16.93
C GLU A 142 -9.87 9.47 -16.70
N LEU A 143 -8.81 9.19 -15.94
CA LEU A 143 -7.76 10.15 -15.58
C LEU A 143 -6.55 9.92 -16.47
N TYR A 144 -6.26 10.90 -17.32
CA TYR A 144 -5.16 10.87 -18.29
C TYR A 144 -4.04 11.81 -17.86
N GLY A 145 -2.78 11.33 -17.91
CA GLY A 145 -1.61 12.19 -17.63
C GLY A 145 -0.36 11.42 -17.25
N HIS A 146 -0.48 10.18 -16.74
CA HIS A 146 0.67 9.31 -16.61
C HIS A 146 1.15 8.82 -17.99
N THR A 147 2.48 8.63 -18.11
CA THR A 147 3.11 8.11 -19.33
C THR A 147 3.54 6.65 -19.19
N GLY A 148 3.59 6.12 -17.96
CA GLY A 148 3.85 4.73 -17.63
C GLY A 148 2.62 4.02 -17.07
N TYR A 149 2.75 2.73 -16.80
CA TYR A 149 1.69 1.92 -16.21
C TYR A 149 1.31 2.43 -14.81
N ILE A 150 0.05 2.24 -14.41
CA ILE A 150 -0.41 2.55 -13.06
C ILE A 150 -0.17 1.34 -12.16
N SER A 151 0.72 1.49 -11.18
CA SER A 151 1.09 0.43 -10.24
C SER A 151 0.19 0.37 -9.01
N CYS A 152 -0.22 1.54 -8.51
CA CYS A 152 -1.04 1.66 -7.31
C CYS A 152 -1.98 2.85 -7.39
N ASN A 153 -3.15 2.73 -6.79
CA ASN A 153 -4.09 3.83 -6.60
C ASN A 153 -4.69 3.77 -5.19
N ARG A 154 -4.92 4.94 -4.58
CA ARG A 154 -5.59 5.07 -3.29
C ARG A 154 -6.42 6.36 -3.25
N PHE A 155 -7.65 6.26 -2.82
CA PHE A 155 -8.49 7.43 -2.56
C PHE A 155 -8.06 8.09 -1.24
N LEU A 156 -7.94 9.41 -1.25
CA LEU A 156 -7.80 10.20 -0.02
C LEU A 156 -9.18 10.39 0.61
N ASP A 157 -10.13 10.74 -0.23
CA ASP A 157 -11.55 10.91 0.06
C ASP A 157 -12.37 10.60 -1.21
N ASP A 158 -13.65 10.91 -1.23
CA ASP A 158 -14.52 10.68 -2.40
C ASP A 158 -14.28 11.69 -3.55
N GLN A 159 -13.48 12.72 -3.33
CA GLN A 159 -13.17 13.76 -4.32
C GLN A 159 -11.75 13.69 -4.85
N GLN A 160 -10.84 13.02 -4.14
CA GLN A 160 -9.42 12.99 -4.48
C GLN A 160 -8.86 11.57 -4.51
N ILE A 161 -8.07 11.29 -5.52
CA ILE A 161 -7.35 10.02 -5.68
C ILE A 161 -5.88 10.26 -5.97
N LEU A 162 -5.03 9.45 -5.35
CA LEU A 162 -3.59 9.42 -5.56
C LEU A 162 -3.23 8.18 -6.38
N THR A 163 -2.41 8.35 -7.40
CA THR A 163 -1.90 7.26 -8.26
C THR A 163 -0.38 7.23 -8.28
N ALA A 164 0.19 6.04 -8.34
CA ALA A 164 1.61 5.80 -8.55
C ALA A 164 1.83 5.12 -9.90
N SER A 165 2.95 5.39 -10.55
CA SER A 165 3.21 4.92 -11.89
C SER A 165 4.66 4.52 -12.15
N GLY A 166 4.84 3.65 -13.17
CA GLY A 166 6.12 3.33 -13.77
C GLY A 166 6.78 4.50 -14.53
N ASP A 167 6.15 5.67 -14.59
CA ASP A 167 6.78 6.90 -15.07
C ASP A 167 7.58 7.64 -13.98
N MET A 168 7.85 7.00 -12.84
CA MET A 168 8.60 7.51 -11.68
C MET A 168 7.86 8.60 -10.89
N THR A 169 6.57 8.84 -11.15
CA THR A 169 5.79 9.89 -10.49
C THR A 169 4.60 9.33 -9.70
N CYS A 170 4.16 10.13 -8.73
CA CYS A 170 2.82 10.00 -8.16
C CYS A 170 2.02 11.25 -8.55
N ILE A 171 0.72 11.09 -8.82
CA ILE A 171 -0.15 12.20 -9.18
C ILE A 171 -1.39 12.20 -8.30
N LEU A 172 -1.71 13.38 -7.76
CA LEU A 172 -2.97 13.66 -7.09
C LEU A 172 -3.97 14.22 -8.09
N TRP A 173 -5.17 13.68 -8.10
CA TRP A 173 -6.25 14.03 -9.01
C TRP A 173 -7.48 14.50 -8.25
N ASP A 174 -8.20 15.46 -8.85
CA ASP A 174 -9.57 15.80 -8.47
C ASP A 174 -10.54 14.98 -9.33
N ILE A 175 -11.37 14.18 -8.68
CA ILE A 175 -12.35 13.29 -9.34
C ILE A 175 -13.49 14.09 -9.97
N ASN A 176 -13.86 15.23 -9.40
CA ASN A 176 -14.97 16.03 -9.93
C ASN A 176 -14.64 16.68 -11.27
N SER A 177 -13.42 17.21 -11.40
CA SER A 177 -12.96 17.87 -12.63
C SER A 177 -12.19 16.95 -13.56
N GLY A 178 -11.72 15.78 -13.07
CA GLY A 178 -10.82 14.89 -13.80
C GLY A 178 -9.43 15.47 -14.04
N SER A 179 -9.07 16.55 -13.33
CA SER A 179 -7.82 17.26 -13.53
C SER A 179 -6.74 16.85 -12.53
N LYS A 180 -5.48 16.94 -13.00
CA LYS A 180 -4.30 16.79 -12.14
C LYS A 180 -4.19 18.00 -11.21
N ILE A 181 -4.09 17.76 -9.88
CA ILE A 181 -3.87 18.78 -8.87
C ILE A 181 -2.37 18.99 -8.67
N THR A 182 -1.63 17.92 -8.37
CA THR A 182 -0.20 17.97 -8.05
C THR A 182 0.50 16.73 -8.57
N GLU A 183 1.72 16.90 -9.05
CA GLU A 183 2.62 15.82 -9.45
C GLU A 183 3.81 15.78 -8.49
N PHE A 184 4.12 14.59 -8.00
CA PHE A 184 5.24 14.31 -7.08
C PHE A 184 6.29 13.54 -7.85
N ALA A 185 7.36 14.23 -8.26
CA ALA A 185 8.44 13.69 -9.10
C ALA A 185 9.78 13.89 -8.39
N ASP A 186 10.30 12.83 -7.76
CA ASP A 186 11.63 12.82 -7.11
C ASP A 186 12.21 11.39 -7.09
N HIS A 187 11.43 10.36 -7.41
CA HIS A 187 11.93 9.01 -7.60
C HIS A 187 12.76 8.90 -8.88
N HIS A 188 13.69 7.95 -8.89
CA HIS A 188 14.61 7.73 -10.00
C HIS A 188 14.30 6.44 -10.78
N SER A 189 13.28 5.72 -10.37
CA SER A 189 12.75 4.53 -11.05
C SER A 189 11.26 4.38 -10.76
N ASP A 190 10.65 3.35 -11.30
CA ASP A 190 9.22 3.04 -11.20
C ASP A 190 8.72 3.12 -9.76
N VAL A 191 7.59 3.79 -9.54
CA VAL A 191 6.92 3.81 -8.25
C VAL A 191 5.94 2.64 -8.20
N MET A 192 6.19 1.69 -7.32
CA MET A 192 5.44 0.43 -7.26
C MET A 192 4.23 0.48 -6.35
N SER A 193 4.30 1.23 -5.26
CA SER A 193 3.24 1.26 -4.26
C SER A 193 3.18 2.59 -3.52
N LEU A 194 2.02 2.90 -2.96
CA LEU A 194 1.81 4.05 -2.10
C LEU A 194 0.87 3.72 -0.94
N ALA A 195 1.03 4.44 0.17
CA ALA A 195 0.14 4.33 1.32
C ALA A 195 -0.11 5.72 1.91
N ILE A 196 -1.36 5.98 2.30
CA ILE A 196 -1.79 7.24 2.93
C ILE A 196 -1.68 7.07 4.44
N LYS A 197 -1.22 8.11 5.14
CA LYS A 197 -1.07 8.08 6.58
C LYS A 197 -2.43 8.00 7.29
N PRO A 198 -2.62 7.04 8.19
CA PRO A 198 -3.83 6.96 9.02
C PRO A 198 -4.03 8.25 9.83
N GLY A 199 -5.22 8.82 9.76
CA GLY A 199 -5.60 10.03 10.50
C GLY A 199 -5.08 11.36 9.93
N ASP A 200 -4.27 11.34 8.88
CA ASP A 200 -3.79 12.56 8.20
C ASP A 200 -3.62 12.30 6.70
N SER A 201 -4.63 12.61 5.92
CA SER A 201 -4.64 12.41 4.47
C SER A 201 -3.67 13.34 3.69
N ASN A 202 -3.04 14.32 4.36
CA ASN A 202 -2.06 15.20 3.71
C ASN A 202 -0.67 14.55 3.60
N ILE A 203 -0.45 13.42 4.26
CA ILE A 203 0.85 12.74 4.25
C ILE A 203 0.68 11.36 3.62
N PHE A 204 1.56 11.05 2.69
CA PHE A 204 1.65 9.71 2.12
C PHE A 204 3.11 9.26 1.97
N VAL A 205 3.30 7.97 1.78
CA VAL A 205 4.61 7.36 1.48
C VAL A 205 4.51 6.58 0.18
N SER A 206 5.63 6.57 -0.56
CA SER A 206 5.79 5.81 -1.81
C SER A 206 6.97 4.86 -1.73
N ALA A 207 6.91 3.77 -2.47
CA ALA A 207 7.96 2.78 -2.63
C ALA A 207 8.34 2.65 -4.11
N SER A 208 9.64 2.54 -4.40
CA SER A 208 10.14 2.55 -5.77
C SER A 208 11.21 1.48 -6.03
N CYS A 209 11.34 1.10 -7.29
CA CYS A 209 12.44 0.28 -7.81
C CYS A 209 13.81 0.98 -7.71
N ASP A 210 13.88 2.24 -7.29
CA ASP A 210 15.15 2.89 -6.96
C ASP A 210 15.74 2.45 -5.60
N GLY A 211 15.12 1.47 -4.93
CA GLY A 211 15.53 0.93 -3.62
C GLY A 211 15.18 1.86 -2.45
N THR A 212 14.43 2.92 -2.68
CA THR A 212 14.07 3.90 -1.66
C THR A 212 12.57 3.99 -1.43
N SER A 213 12.21 4.51 -0.26
CA SER A 213 10.85 4.96 0.04
C SER A 213 10.88 6.45 0.39
N LYS A 214 9.86 7.17 -0.01
CA LYS A 214 9.79 8.63 0.19
C LYS A 214 8.54 9.02 0.95
N LEU A 215 8.70 10.02 1.83
CA LEU A 215 7.62 10.68 2.56
C LEU A 215 7.27 11.99 1.88
N TRP A 216 6.00 12.23 1.66
CA TRP A 216 5.49 13.40 0.95
C TRP A 216 4.45 14.14 1.79
N ASP A 217 4.47 15.47 1.73
CA ASP A 217 3.36 16.34 2.16
C ASP A 217 2.65 16.86 0.90
N ILE A 218 1.37 16.53 0.78
CA ILE A 218 0.51 16.89 -0.35
C ILE A 218 0.41 18.42 -0.50
N ARG A 219 0.37 19.15 0.61
CA ARG A 219 0.25 20.62 0.63
C ARG A 219 1.53 21.31 0.18
N ALA A 220 2.67 20.71 0.49
CA ALA A 220 3.98 21.24 0.10
C ALA A 220 4.36 20.86 -1.32
N GLY A 221 3.80 19.75 -1.84
CA GLY A 221 4.04 19.24 -3.19
C GLY A 221 5.46 18.70 -3.40
N ASN A 222 6.22 18.44 -2.33
CA ASN A 222 7.62 18.00 -2.41
C ASN A 222 7.90 16.82 -1.48
N CYS A 223 9.01 16.12 -1.76
CA CYS A 223 9.53 15.07 -0.90
C CYS A 223 10.09 15.68 0.40
N GLU A 224 9.53 15.26 1.54
CA GLU A 224 9.99 15.69 2.85
C GLU A 224 11.18 14.85 3.35
N TYR A 225 11.16 13.56 3.06
CA TYR A 225 12.22 12.66 3.50
C TYR A 225 12.37 11.41 2.60
N THR A 226 13.62 10.97 2.40
CA THR A 226 13.95 9.74 1.66
C THR A 226 14.53 8.70 2.60
N PHE A 227 13.89 7.54 2.68
CA PHE A 227 14.32 6.40 3.47
C PHE A 227 15.11 5.44 2.58
N LYS A 228 16.33 5.14 3.01
CA LYS A 228 17.23 4.20 2.36
C LYS A 228 17.47 3.00 3.27
N GLY A 229 17.73 1.84 2.69
CA GLY A 229 18.04 0.63 3.47
C GLY A 229 17.89 -0.67 2.72
N HIS A 230 16.97 -0.74 1.74
CA HIS A 230 16.85 -1.91 0.88
C HIS A 230 17.99 -2.00 -0.14
N GLN A 231 18.30 -3.24 -0.53
CA GLN A 231 19.37 -3.56 -1.48
C GLN A 231 18.83 -3.79 -2.90
N SER A 232 17.51 -3.87 -3.05
CA SER A 232 16.81 -4.11 -4.31
C SER A 232 15.51 -3.30 -4.36
N ASP A 233 14.70 -3.53 -5.35
CA ASP A 233 13.42 -2.89 -5.62
C ASP A 233 12.49 -2.95 -4.39
N VAL A 234 11.87 -1.83 -4.03
CA VAL A 234 10.84 -1.79 -2.99
C VAL A 234 9.48 -1.89 -3.65
N ASN A 235 8.87 -3.08 -3.55
CA ASN A 235 7.64 -3.40 -4.27
C ASN A 235 6.38 -2.90 -3.59
N VAL A 236 6.40 -2.82 -2.26
CA VAL A 236 5.20 -2.56 -1.47
C VAL A 236 5.49 -1.75 -0.22
N ILE A 237 4.53 -0.91 0.15
CA ILE A 237 4.59 -0.06 1.33
C ILE A 237 3.23 -0.03 2.03
N SER A 238 3.23 0.00 3.36
CA SER A 238 2.02 0.10 4.18
C SER A 238 2.30 0.85 5.48
N PHE A 239 1.41 1.74 5.88
CA PHE A 239 1.52 2.39 7.18
C PHE A 239 1.24 1.42 8.32
N PHE A 240 1.97 1.61 9.41
CA PHE A 240 1.64 1.04 10.70
C PHE A 240 0.39 1.74 11.26
N PRO A 241 -0.47 1.06 12.03
CA PRO A 241 -1.77 1.60 12.44
C PRO A 241 -1.72 2.94 13.19
N ASP A 242 -0.64 3.24 13.91
CA ASP A 242 -0.47 4.52 14.63
C ASP A 242 -0.09 5.71 13.74
N GLY A 243 0.23 5.45 12.46
CA GLY A 243 0.64 6.46 11.50
C GLY A 243 2.05 7.06 11.70
N ASN A 244 2.81 6.60 12.71
CA ASN A 244 4.18 7.11 12.97
C ASN A 244 5.26 6.27 12.29
N CYS A 245 4.93 5.05 11.91
CA CYS A 245 5.83 4.14 11.22
C CYS A 245 5.18 3.63 9.94
N PHE A 246 6.00 3.09 9.04
CA PHE A 246 5.54 2.34 7.88
C PHE A 246 6.45 1.15 7.63
N GLY A 247 5.87 0.11 7.06
CA GLY A 247 6.59 -1.08 6.62
C GLY A 247 6.80 -1.07 5.12
N THR A 248 7.88 -1.69 4.67
CA THR A 248 8.20 -1.91 3.27
C THR A 248 8.53 -3.36 3.01
N GLY A 249 8.29 -3.83 1.80
CA GLY A 249 8.69 -5.14 1.32
C GLY A 249 9.46 -5.02 0.02
N SER A 250 10.53 -5.80 -0.12
CA SER A 250 11.48 -5.68 -1.22
C SER A 250 11.83 -7.03 -1.85
N ASP A 251 12.38 -6.95 -3.07
CA ASP A 251 12.98 -8.10 -3.77
C ASP A 251 14.27 -8.60 -3.10
N ASP A 252 14.81 -7.84 -2.13
CA ASP A 252 15.91 -8.34 -1.28
C ASP A 252 15.46 -9.37 -0.22
N ALA A 253 14.23 -9.88 -0.33
CA ALA A 253 13.58 -10.84 0.57
C ALA A 253 13.34 -10.32 1.99
N THR A 254 13.50 -9.03 2.24
CA THR A 254 13.31 -8.44 3.56
C THR A 254 12.06 -7.56 3.62
N CYS A 255 11.44 -7.52 4.82
CA CYS A 255 10.56 -6.44 5.17
C CYS A 255 11.26 -5.52 6.18
N LYS A 256 11.07 -4.22 6.06
CA LYS A 256 11.66 -3.23 6.98
C LYS A 256 10.60 -2.34 7.56
N LEU A 257 10.81 -1.91 8.81
CA LEU A 257 9.96 -0.94 9.51
C LEU A 257 10.76 0.36 9.70
N PHE A 258 10.19 1.46 9.25
CA PHE A 258 10.78 2.79 9.37
C PHE A 258 9.91 3.69 10.24
N ASP A 259 10.52 4.54 11.08
CA ASP A 259 9.84 5.58 11.86
C ASP A 259 9.99 6.93 11.15
N ILE A 260 8.87 7.56 10.79
CA ILE A 260 8.85 8.84 10.06
C ILE A 260 9.36 10.01 10.91
N ARG A 261 9.26 9.92 12.23
CA ARG A 261 9.68 10.98 13.17
C ARG A 261 11.20 11.02 13.32
N VAL A 262 11.82 9.84 13.33
CA VAL A 262 13.27 9.68 13.46
C VAL A 262 13.96 9.65 12.10
N GLY A 263 13.25 9.21 11.07
CA GLY A 263 13.79 9.08 9.71
C GLY A 263 14.75 7.89 9.56
N SER A 264 14.57 6.84 10.36
CA SER A 264 15.48 5.69 10.35
C SER A 264 14.72 4.36 10.42
N GLU A 265 15.42 3.29 10.01
CA GLU A 265 14.98 1.91 10.17
C GLU A 265 14.90 1.54 11.65
N VAL A 266 13.78 1.01 12.06
CA VAL A 266 13.50 0.54 13.44
C VAL A 266 13.70 -0.96 13.56
N ASN A 267 13.29 -1.72 12.55
CA ASN A 267 13.42 -3.17 12.53
C ASN A 267 13.54 -3.72 11.11
N CYS A 268 14.22 -4.87 11.00
CA CYS A 268 14.33 -5.65 9.76
C CYS A 268 13.81 -7.06 10.02
N TYR A 269 12.93 -7.53 9.15
CA TYR A 269 12.33 -8.86 9.18
C TYR A 269 13.00 -9.68 8.08
N LEU A 270 13.91 -10.53 8.50
CA LEU A 270 14.72 -11.41 7.66
C LEU A 270 14.68 -12.82 8.24
N HIS A 271 14.60 -13.82 7.38
CA HIS A 271 14.74 -15.22 7.72
C HIS A 271 15.62 -15.92 6.70
N ASP A 272 16.60 -16.70 7.16
CA ASP A 272 17.64 -17.29 6.32
C ASP A 272 17.09 -18.27 5.26
N GLU A 273 15.92 -18.86 5.51
CA GLU A 273 15.25 -19.78 4.59
C GLU A 273 14.36 -19.08 3.54
N ILE A 274 14.08 -17.78 3.71
CA ILE A 274 13.23 -17.02 2.80
C ILE A 274 14.14 -16.24 1.84
N LEU A 275 14.19 -16.69 0.60
CA LEU A 275 15.03 -16.11 -0.46
C LEU A 275 14.21 -15.43 -1.56
N SER A 276 12.89 -15.48 -1.47
CA SER A 276 11.98 -14.92 -2.47
C SER A 276 11.59 -13.48 -2.14
N GLY A 277 11.35 -12.68 -3.17
CA GLY A 277 10.93 -11.28 -3.02
C GLY A 277 9.59 -11.13 -2.32
N VAL A 278 9.44 -10.00 -1.61
CA VAL A 278 8.19 -9.60 -0.97
C VAL A 278 7.35 -8.85 -1.97
N SER A 279 6.12 -9.30 -2.18
CA SER A 279 5.18 -8.71 -3.14
C SER A 279 4.07 -7.90 -2.48
N SER A 280 3.73 -8.18 -1.23
CA SER A 280 2.64 -7.51 -0.52
C SER A 280 2.85 -7.53 0.98
N ILE A 281 2.42 -6.46 1.68
CA ILE A 281 2.48 -6.38 3.14
C ILE A 281 1.23 -5.73 3.73
N GLY A 282 0.93 -6.06 4.99
CA GLY A 282 -0.13 -5.43 5.76
C GLY A 282 0.03 -5.67 7.26
N PHE A 283 -0.37 -4.69 8.07
CA PHE A 283 -0.32 -4.80 9.52
C PHE A 283 -1.67 -5.22 10.10
N SER A 284 -1.65 -5.97 11.20
CA SER A 284 -2.84 -6.14 12.03
C SER A 284 -3.23 -4.81 12.68
N LEU A 285 -4.51 -4.61 13.02
CA LEU A 285 -4.98 -3.36 13.67
C LEU A 285 -4.25 -3.05 14.97
N SER A 286 -3.84 -4.08 15.71
CA SER A 286 -3.05 -3.91 16.94
C SER A 286 -1.59 -3.51 16.66
N GLY A 287 -1.11 -3.56 15.43
CA GLY A 287 0.28 -3.40 15.08
C GLY A 287 1.19 -4.56 15.53
N ARG A 288 0.63 -5.59 16.18
CA ARG A 288 1.44 -6.70 16.70
C ARG A 288 1.98 -7.61 15.61
N PHE A 289 1.25 -7.77 14.52
CA PHE A 289 1.61 -8.66 13.43
C PHE A 289 1.78 -7.91 12.14
N LEU A 290 2.79 -8.32 11.38
CA LEU A 290 3.01 -7.97 9.99
C LEU A 290 2.75 -9.22 9.14
N PHE A 291 1.86 -9.10 8.18
CA PHE A 291 1.63 -10.12 7.16
C PHE A 291 2.40 -9.72 5.91
N ALA A 292 3.15 -10.65 5.34
CA ALA A 292 3.93 -10.43 4.13
C ALA A 292 3.71 -11.59 3.15
N GLY A 293 3.27 -11.27 1.95
CA GLY A 293 3.14 -12.22 0.84
C GLY A 293 4.41 -12.25 0.01
N TYR A 294 4.81 -13.45 -0.40
CA TYR A 294 6.06 -13.69 -1.08
C TYR A 294 5.86 -14.40 -2.43
N ASP A 295 6.92 -14.42 -3.22
CA ASP A 295 6.95 -15.08 -4.51
C ASP A 295 7.02 -16.62 -4.40
N ASP A 296 7.28 -17.16 -3.22
CA ASP A 296 7.28 -18.59 -2.87
C ASP A 296 5.85 -19.16 -2.61
N PHE A 297 4.82 -18.39 -2.94
CA PHE A 297 3.40 -18.74 -2.84
C PHE A 297 2.83 -18.70 -1.42
N CYS A 298 3.65 -18.35 -0.43
CA CYS A 298 3.28 -18.29 0.97
C CYS A 298 3.05 -16.86 1.46
N CYS A 299 2.24 -16.73 2.51
CA CYS A 299 2.15 -15.49 3.28
C CYS A 299 2.68 -15.77 4.69
N TYR A 300 3.66 -14.99 5.12
CA TYR A 300 4.29 -15.12 6.43
C TYR A 300 3.72 -14.11 7.40
N MET A 301 3.39 -14.57 8.59
CA MET A 301 2.96 -13.75 9.71
C MET A 301 4.15 -13.52 10.64
N TRP A 302 4.57 -12.28 10.78
CA TRP A 302 5.69 -11.86 11.61
C TRP A 302 5.21 -11.22 12.91
N ASP A 303 5.86 -11.51 14.02
CA ASP A 303 5.75 -10.71 15.26
C ASP A 303 6.59 -9.44 15.08
N VAL A 304 5.94 -8.29 15.00
CA VAL A 304 6.58 -6.99 14.76
C VAL A 304 7.62 -6.66 15.82
N LEU A 305 7.33 -6.97 17.09
CA LEU A 305 8.22 -6.66 18.20
C LEU A 305 9.42 -7.60 18.28
N LYS A 306 9.21 -8.89 18.00
CA LYS A 306 10.27 -9.91 18.14
C LYS A 306 11.07 -10.11 16.85
N GLY A 307 10.53 -9.67 15.70
CA GLY A 307 11.13 -9.88 14.39
C GLY A 307 11.26 -11.36 14.05
N LYS A 308 10.31 -12.19 14.44
CA LYS A 308 10.29 -13.64 14.18
C LYS A 308 9.01 -14.03 13.45
N VAL A 309 9.12 -15.03 12.58
CA VAL A 309 7.95 -15.67 11.97
C VAL A 309 7.15 -16.38 13.06
N VAL A 310 5.85 -16.12 13.10
CA VAL A 310 4.89 -16.75 14.02
C VAL A 310 4.24 -17.95 13.35
N THR A 311 3.81 -17.79 12.10
CA THR A 311 3.18 -18.86 11.31
C THR A 311 3.33 -18.58 9.82
N ILE A 312 3.22 -19.63 9.03
CA ILE A 312 3.22 -19.57 7.57
C ILE A 312 1.80 -19.92 7.11
N LEU A 313 1.24 -19.09 6.26
CA LEU A 313 -0.07 -19.29 5.66
C LEU A 313 0.13 -19.91 4.28
N GLU A 314 0.03 -21.22 4.23
CA GLU A 314 0.16 -22.02 3.01
C GLU A 314 -1.22 -22.29 2.40
N GLY A 315 -1.30 -22.30 1.08
CA GLY A 315 -2.55 -22.66 0.40
C GLY A 315 -2.70 -22.09 -1.00
N HIS A 316 -1.92 -21.09 -1.39
CA HIS A 316 -1.84 -20.64 -2.79
C HIS A 316 -0.89 -21.52 -3.59
N SER A 317 -1.18 -21.68 -4.88
CA SER A 317 -0.36 -22.46 -5.81
C SER A 317 0.50 -21.60 -6.74
N ASN A 318 0.50 -20.29 -6.52
CA ASN A 318 1.33 -19.32 -7.24
C ASN A 318 1.59 -18.09 -6.36
N LYS A 319 2.42 -17.14 -6.85
CA LYS A 319 2.80 -15.89 -6.18
C LYS A 319 1.60 -15.21 -5.50
N VAL A 320 1.79 -14.84 -4.23
CA VAL A 320 0.83 -14.00 -3.48
C VAL A 320 1.08 -12.55 -3.87
N ALA A 321 0.29 -12.00 -4.80
CA ALA A 321 0.56 -10.70 -5.38
C ALA A 321 0.04 -9.53 -4.55
N SER A 322 -1.03 -9.73 -3.78
CA SER A 322 -1.62 -8.68 -2.96
C SER A 322 -2.25 -9.26 -1.70
N LEU A 323 -2.22 -8.51 -0.63
CA LEU A 323 -2.93 -8.85 0.60
C LEU A 323 -3.55 -7.61 1.25
N GLY A 324 -4.51 -7.83 2.13
CA GLY A 324 -5.12 -6.76 2.90
C GLY A 324 -5.78 -7.30 4.17
N VAL A 325 -5.58 -6.60 5.28
CA VAL A 325 -6.29 -6.86 6.54
C VAL A 325 -7.60 -6.10 6.50
N SER A 326 -8.69 -6.73 6.92
CA SER A 326 -9.99 -6.07 6.97
C SER A 326 -9.98 -4.90 7.96
N PRO A 327 -10.72 -3.81 7.68
CA PRO A 327 -10.76 -2.65 8.57
C PRO A 327 -11.21 -2.95 10.00
N ASP A 328 -12.00 -4.01 10.20
CA ASP A 328 -12.40 -4.50 11.53
C ASP A 328 -11.34 -5.43 12.19
N GLY A 329 -10.28 -5.80 11.47
CA GLY A 329 -9.17 -6.62 11.95
C GLY A 329 -9.45 -8.12 12.11
N TYR A 330 -10.64 -8.60 11.72
CA TYR A 330 -11.01 -10.00 11.91
C TYR A 330 -10.61 -10.94 10.76
N ALA A 331 -10.25 -10.39 9.61
CA ALA A 331 -9.89 -11.19 8.45
C ALA A 331 -8.66 -10.63 7.72
N LEU A 332 -7.85 -11.55 7.21
CA LEU A 332 -6.84 -11.27 6.22
C LEU A 332 -7.32 -11.80 4.87
N CYS A 333 -7.11 -11.05 3.82
CA CYS A 333 -7.35 -11.49 2.46
C CYS A 333 -6.02 -11.55 1.70
N THR A 334 -5.81 -12.62 0.95
CA THR A 334 -4.66 -12.77 0.05
C THR A 334 -5.14 -13.06 -1.36
N ALA A 335 -4.55 -12.40 -2.34
CA ALA A 335 -4.84 -12.60 -3.75
C ALA A 335 -3.59 -13.09 -4.49
N SER A 336 -3.75 -14.04 -5.39
CA SER A 336 -2.62 -14.72 -6.03
C SER A 336 -2.75 -14.81 -7.55
N TRP A 337 -1.61 -15.07 -8.16
CA TRP A 337 -1.53 -15.43 -9.58
C TRP A 337 -2.17 -16.79 -9.90
N ASP A 338 -2.57 -17.57 -8.88
CA ASP A 338 -3.37 -18.78 -9.03
C ASP A 338 -4.85 -18.50 -9.37
N LYS A 339 -5.24 -17.21 -9.50
CA LYS A 339 -6.58 -16.70 -9.84
C LYS A 339 -7.59 -16.80 -8.69
N GLU A 340 -7.14 -17.11 -7.50
CA GLU A 340 -7.96 -17.22 -6.30
C GLU A 340 -7.66 -16.10 -5.30
N ILE A 341 -8.67 -15.77 -4.51
CA ILE A 341 -8.55 -14.93 -3.33
C ILE A 341 -8.93 -15.80 -2.14
N LYS A 342 -8.09 -15.79 -1.10
CA LYS A 342 -8.34 -16.55 0.13
C LYS A 342 -8.59 -15.62 1.29
N ILE A 343 -9.60 -15.91 2.09
CA ILE A 343 -9.92 -15.20 3.33
C ILE A 343 -9.52 -16.10 4.48
N TRP A 344 -8.69 -15.54 5.35
CA TRP A 344 -8.11 -16.19 6.51
C TRP A 344 -8.64 -15.55 7.80
N ALA A 345 -8.93 -16.38 8.82
CA ALA A 345 -9.30 -15.97 10.17
C ALA A 345 -9.13 -17.12 11.18
#